data_11a85c8a4f7e43bdf4e0bb5069fc03fb
#
_entry.id   11a85c8a4f7e43bdf4e0bb5069fc03fb
#
_cell.length_a   1.000
_cell.length_b   1.000
_cell.length_c   1.000
_cell.angle_alpha   90.00
_cell.angle_beta   90.00
_cell.angle_gamma   90.00
#
_symmetry.space_group_name_H-M   'P 1'
#
loop_
_entity.id
_entity.type
_entity.pdbx_description
1 polymer ?
#
loop_
_entity_poly.entity_id
_entity_poly.type
_entity_poly.pdbx_seq_one_letter_code
_entity_poly.pdbx_strand_id
1 'polypeptide(L)'
;MDHGVVVYLDDILIYSKSLEDPKTLIKQVLARLEQHDLAISLKKSVFHVDMVEFLGYIVGKDGVTMSKKKVESIVSWKAPWSVKDVQIFLGFANFYRRFIENFSKVCKPITDRLKTKGDKKLWSWGPEQDKGFEELKRRFTSASILA
;
A
#
# COMPACT_ATOMS: atom_id res chain seq x y z
N MET A 1 -17.45 2.96 -10.20
CA MET A 1 -17.74 4.24 -9.53
C MET A 1 -17.14 5.33 -10.39
N ASP A 2 -17.94 6.30 -10.82
CA ASP A 2 -17.48 7.30 -11.79
C ASP A 2 -16.90 8.54 -11.12
N HIS A 3 -17.21 8.80 -9.85
CA HIS A 3 -16.68 9.89 -9.03
C HIS A 3 -16.82 9.55 -7.55
N GLY A 4 -16.03 10.19 -6.71
CA GLY A 4 -16.12 10.00 -5.26
C GLY A 4 -15.09 10.76 -4.45
N VAL A 5 -15.24 10.61 -3.14
CA VAL A 5 -14.33 11.16 -2.14
C VAL A 5 -13.93 10.03 -1.20
N VAL A 6 -12.63 9.86 -0.99
CA VAL A 6 -12.07 8.96 0.01
C VAL A 6 -11.33 9.79 1.05
N VAL A 7 -11.63 9.55 2.31
CA VAL A 7 -11.00 10.23 3.45
C VAL A 7 -10.27 9.18 4.27
N TYR A 8 -9.02 9.47 4.61
CA TYR A 8 -8.22 8.66 5.51
C TYR A 8 -7.39 9.58 6.41
N LEU A 9 -7.79 9.67 7.67
CA LEU A 9 -7.21 10.62 8.64
C LEU A 9 -7.22 12.04 8.07
N ASP A 10 -6.04 12.62 7.83
CA ASP A 10 -5.86 13.98 7.33
C ASP A 10 -5.84 14.07 5.79
N ASP A 11 -5.82 12.92 5.10
CA ASP A 11 -5.72 12.86 3.65
C ASP A 11 -7.08 12.70 2.99
N ILE A 12 -7.38 13.54 2.00
CA ILE A 12 -8.62 13.52 1.23
C ILE A 12 -8.28 13.31 -0.25
N LEU A 13 -8.77 12.22 -0.84
CA LEU A 13 -8.69 11.96 -2.28
C LEU A 13 -10.04 12.23 -2.92
N ILE A 14 -10.07 13.13 -3.90
CA ILE A 14 -11.24 13.41 -4.74
C ILE A 14 -10.93 12.90 -6.15
N TYR A 15 -11.79 12.06 -6.70
CA TYR A 15 -11.61 11.48 -8.02
C TYR A 15 -12.89 11.50 -8.84
N SER A 16 -12.74 11.64 -10.16
CA SER A 16 -13.84 11.59 -11.12
C SER A 16 -13.30 11.21 -12.51
N LYS A 17 -14.12 10.62 -13.34
CA LYS A 17 -13.84 10.35 -14.74
C LYS A 17 -14.08 11.56 -15.67
N SER A 18 -14.82 12.56 -15.20
CA SER A 18 -15.18 13.75 -15.94
C SER A 18 -14.56 15.00 -15.31
N LEU A 19 -14.17 15.99 -16.11
CA LEU A 19 -13.59 17.25 -15.62
C LEU A 19 -14.61 18.18 -14.95
N GLU A 20 -15.89 18.00 -15.19
CA GLU A 20 -16.94 18.86 -14.62
C GLU A 20 -17.33 18.45 -13.21
N ASP A 21 -17.40 17.15 -12.94
CA ASP A 21 -17.77 16.59 -11.64
C ASP A 21 -16.78 16.94 -10.50
N PRO A 22 -15.43 16.90 -10.71
CA PRO A 22 -14.51 17.16 -9.61
C PRO A 22 -14.58 18.59 -9.09
N LYS A 23 -14.92 19.59 -9.90
CA LYS A 23 -15.08 20.97 -9.44
C LYS A 23 -16.21 21.11 -8.44
N THR A 24 -17.31 20.45 -8.70
CA THR A 24 -18.48 20.42 -7.79
C THR A 24 -18.16 19.68 -6.50
N LEU A 25 -17.53 18.50 -6.59
CA LEU A 25 -17.09 17.74 -5.43
C LEU A 25 -16.07 18.49 -4.58
N ILE A 26 -15.08 19.14 -5.20
CA ILE A 26 -14.09 19.96 -4.49
C ILE A 26 -14.80 21.08 -3.72
N LYS A 27 -15.72 21.82 -4.35
CA LYS A 27 -16.48 22.88 -3.67
C LYS A 27 -17.28 22.34 -2.48
N GLN A 28 -17.94 21.20 -2.64
CA GLN A 28 -18.70 20.57 -1.55
C GLN A 28 -17.80 20.14 -0.39
N VAL A 29 -16.64 19.53 -0.69
CA VAL A 29 -15.67 19.14 0.33
C VAL A 29 -15.13 20.35 1.06
N LEU A 30 -14.70 21.40 0.34
CA LEU A 30 -14.17 22.62 0.93
C LEU A 30 -15.21 23.31 1.81
N ALA A 31 -16.46 23.45 1.34
CA ALA A 31 -17.54 24.04 2.12
C ALA A 31 -17.83 23.23 3.41
N ARG A 32 -17.72 21.89 3.34
CA ARG A 32 -17.90 21.03 4.51
C ARG A 32 -16.75 21.20 5.51
N LEU A 33 -15.51 21.30 5.05
CA LEU A 33 -14.36 21.56 5.92
C LEU A 33 -14.48 22.92 6.61
N GLU A 34 -14.86 23.96 5.86
CA GLU A 34 -15.09 25.32 6.40
C GLU A 34 -16.19 25.34 7.48
N GLN A 35 -17.30 24.63 7.27
CA GLN A 35 -18.38 24.50 8.25
C GLN A 35 -17.94 23.89 9.59
N HIS A 36 -16.82 23.15 9.60
CA HIS A 36 -16.26 22.50 10.78
C HIS A 36 -14.93 23.10 11.22
N ASP A 37 -14.60 24.31 10.78
CA ASP A 37 -13.35 25.01 11.11
C ASP A 37 -12.08 24.22 10.79
N LEU A 38 -12.13 23.38 9.74
CA LEU A 38 -10.99 22.59 9.29
C LEU A 38 -10.28 23.28 8.13
N ALA A 39 -8.99 23.56 8.33
CA ALA A 39 -8.17 24.20 7.33
C ALA A 39 -7.41 23.18 6.46
N ILE A 40 -7.28 23.46 5.17
CA ILE A 40 -6.44 22.69 4.25
C ILE A 40 -5.09 23.39 4.02
N SER A 41 -4.05 22.59 3.77
CA SER A 41 -2.76 23.10 3.34
C SER A 41 -2.65 23.11 1.83
N LEU A 42 -2.81 24.28 1.21
CA LEU A 42 -2.67 24.42 -0.25
C LEU A 42 -1.29 23.99 -0.75
N LYS A 43 -0.23 24.17 0.05
CA LYS A 43 1.14 23.73 -0.30
C LYS A 43 1.28 22.22 -0.43
N LYS A 44 0.46 21.46 0.31
CA LYS A 44 0.44 19.99 0.28
C LYS A 44 -0.65 19.42 -0.62
N SER A 45 -1.57 20.25 -1.07
CA SER A 45 -2.69 19.84 -1.92
C SER A 45 -2.27 19.84 -3.39
N VAL A 46 -2.68 18.80 -4.09
CA VAL A 46 -2.44 18.63 -5.53
C VAL A 46 -3.78 18.57 -6.24
N PHE A 47 -3.93 19.34 -7.31
CA PHE A 47 -5.18 19.45 -8.04
C PHE A 47 -4.98 19.18 -9.53
N HIS A 48 -5.99 18.65 -10.20
CA HIS A 48 -6.05 18.45 -11.66
C HIS A 48 -4.88 17.61 -12.20
N VAL A 49 -4.62 16.47 -11.57
CA VAL A 49 -3.59 15.53 -12.01
C VAL A 49 -4.23 14.21 -12.43
N ASP A 50 -3.65 13.57 -13.44
CA ASP A 50 -4.12 12.27 -13.94
C ASP A 50 -3.72 11.12 -13.01
N MET A 51 -2.68 11.31 -12.21
CA MET A 51 -2.19 10.34 -11.23
C MET A 51 -1.71 11.06 -9.97
N VAL A 52 -1.99 10.46 -8.81
CA VAL A 52 -1.56 10.97 -7.51
C VAL A 52 -1.13 9.84 -6.58
N GLU A 53 -0.11 10.10 -5.76
CA GLU A 53 0.23 9.19 -4.68
C GLU A 53 -0.71 9.43 -3.48
N PHE A 54 -1.44 8.39 -3.08
CA PHE A 54 -2.36 8.41 -1.95
C PHE A 54 -2.15 7.15 -1.10
N LEU A 55 -1.76 7.33 0.16
CA LEU A 55 -1.49 6.23 1.12
C LEU A 55 -0.45 5.21 0.63
N GLY A 56 0.54 5.66 -0.16
CA GLY A 56 1.56 4.77 -0.73
C GLY A 56 1.13 4.01 -1.98
N TYR A 57 -0.05 4.30 -2.51
CA TYR A 57 -0.54 3.83 -3.80
C TYR A 57 -0.47 4.96 -4.83
N ILE A 58 -0.29 4.60 -6.08
CA ILE A 58 -0.52 5.51 -7.20
C ILE A 58 -1.94 5.25 -7.70
N VAL A 59 -2.78 6.26 -7.60
CA VAL A 59 -4.17 6.24 -8.10
C VAL A 59 -4.22 7.02 -9.39
N GLY A 60 -4.74 6.44 -10.44
CA GLY A 60 -4.87 7.05 -11.76
C GLY A 60 -6.04 6.49 -12.56
N LYS A 61 -6.20 6.95 -13.78
CA LYS A 61 -7.29 6.55 -14.68
C LYS A 61 -7.32 5.04 -14.97
N ASP A 62 -6.16 4.40 -14.98
CA ASP A 62 -6.02 2.97 -15.30
C ASP A 62 -6.19 2.08 -14.05
N GLY A 63 -6.45 2.69 -12.88
CA GLY A 63 -6.66 1.99 -11.61
C GLY A 63 -5.62 2.37 -10.55
N VAL A 64 -5.37 1.43 -9.62
CA VAL A 64 -4.49 1.62 -8.46
C VAL A 64 -3.27 0.71 -8.58
N THR A 65 -2.09 1.27 -8.38
CA THR A 65 -0.82 0.53 -8.38
C THR A 65 0.06 0.92 -7.20
N MET A 66 1.10 0.17 -6.93
CA MET A 66 2.07 0.53 -5.89
C MET A 66 3.04 1.61 -6.38
N SER A 67 3.45 2.51 -5.49
CA SER A 67 4.48 3.49 -5.85
C SER A 67 5.84 2.80 -6.08
N LYS A 68 6.62 3.31 -7.03
CA LYS A 68 7.97 2.77 -7.35
C LYS A 68 8.85 2.70 -6.10
N LYS A 69 8.81 3.73 -5.25
CA LYS A 69 9.57 3.76 -3.98
C LYS A 69 9.23 2.59 -3.07
N LYS A 70 7.97 2.17 -3.02
CA LYS A 70 7.53 1.03 -2.20
C LYS A 70 7.99 -0.29 -2.80
N VAL A 71 7.92 -0.44 -4.12
CA VAL A 71 8.46 -1.61 -4.81
C VAL A 71 9.97 -1.72 -4.60
N GLU A 72 10.72 -0.64 -4.77
CA GLU A 72 12.16 -0.59 -4.52
C GLU A 72 12.51 -0.95 -3.08
N SER A 73 11.74 -0.45 -2.11
CA SER A 73 11.92 -0.79 -0.69
C SER A 73 11.77 -2.29 -0.42
N ILE A 74 10.81 -2.95 -1.07
CA ILE A 74 10.64 -4.41 -0.94
C ILE A 74 11.79 -5.16 -1.61
N VAL A 75 12.16 -4.77 -2.82
CA VAL A 75 13.23 -5.44 -3.59
C VAL A 75 14.57 -5.39 -2.85
N SER A 76 14.87 -4.24 -2.24
CA SER A 76 16.10 -4.04 -1.46
C SER A 76 16.06 -4.66 -0.07
N TRP A 77 14.92 -5.23 0.35
CA TRP A 77 14.79 -5.78 1.70
C TRP A 77 15.70 -7.00 1.88
N LYS A 78 16.45 -6.98 2.96
CA LYS A 78 17.35 -8.09 3.32
C LYS A 78 16.57 -9.24 3.94
N ALA A 79 17.07 -10.46 3.79
CA ALA A 79 16.49 -11.61 4.45
C ALA A 79 16.40 -11.38 5.97
N PRO A 80 15.26 -11.75 6.60
CA PRO A 80 15.06 -11.55 8.03
C PRO A 80 16.07 -12.34 8.89
N TRP A 81 16.59 -11.72 9.93
CA TRP A 81 17.51 -12.33 10.90
C TRP A 81 16.83 -12.73 12.21
N SER A 82 15.57 -12.31 12.39
CA SER A 82 14.81 -12.53 13.62
C SER A 82 13.32 -12.63 13.34
N VAL A 83 12.59 -13.14 14.34
CA VAL A 83 11.11 -13.15 14.33
C VAL A 83 10.56 -11.73 14.16
N LYS A 84 11.21 -10.73 14.79
CA LYS A 84 10.80 -9.33 14.67
C LYS A 84 10.93 -8.82 13.23
N ASP A 85 12.02 -9.17 12.54
CA ASP A 85 12.21 -8.76 11.14
C ASP A 85 11.16 -9.39 10.22
N VAL A 86 10.81 -10.66 10.48
CA VAL A 86 9.70 -11.32 9.79
C VAL A 86 8.38 -10.57 10.00
N GLN A 87 8.09 -10.18 11.25
CA GLN A 87 6.87 -9.44 11.57
C GLN A 87 6.83 -8.09 10.84
N ILE A 88 7.95 -7.36 10.82
CA ILE A 88 8.07 -6.07 10.12
C ILE A 88 7.86 -6.27 8.63
N PHE A 89 8.55 -7.23 8.01
CA PHE A 89 8.43 -7.53 6.59
C PHE A 89 7.00 -7.94 6.21
N LEU A 90 6.41 -8.88 6.96
CA LEU A 90 5.04 -9.35 6.69
C LEU A 90 4.00 -8.24 6.94
N GLY A 91 4.20 -7.39 7.95
CA GLY A 91 3.34 -6.23 8.18
C GLY A 91 3.31 -5.29 6.98
N PHE A 92 4.49 -4.98 6.44
CA PHE A 92 4.63 -4.19 5.22
C PHE A 92 4.01 -4.90 4.02
N ALA A 93 4.37 -6.16 3.78
CA ALA A 93 3.88 -6.94 2.65
C ALA A 93 2.35 -7.13 2.67
N ASN A 94 1.77 -7.31 3.85
CA ASN A 94 0.33 -7.50 4.03
C ASN A 94 -0.49 -6.25 3.65
N PHE A 95 0.07 -5.05 3.81
CA PHE A 95 -0.59 -3.82 3.38
C PHE A 95 -0.87 -3.83 1.86
N TYR A 96 0.04 -4.41 1.09
CA TYR A 96 -0.05 -4.52 -0.37
C TYR A 96 -0.54 -5.88 -0.88
N ARG A 97 -1.07 -6.75 0.01
CA ARG A 97 -1.46 -8.13 -0.32
C ARG A 97 -2.44 -8.24 -1.48
N ARG A 98 -3.26 -7.22 -1.72
CA ARG A 98 -4.25 -7.19 -2.80
C ARG A 98 -3.63 -7.25 -4.20
N PHE A 99 -2.39 -6.77 -4.35
CA PHE A 99 -1.66 -6.80 -5.61
C PHE A 99 -0.97 -8.15 -5.88
N ILE A 100 -0.98 -9.06 -4.91
CA ILE A 100 -0.24 -10.31 -4.98
C ILE A 100 -1.22 -11.48 -5.00
N GLU A 101 -1.33 -12.10 -6.15
CA GLU A 101 -2.12 -13.32 -6.28
C GLU A 101 -1.57 -14.43 -5.38
N ASN A 102 -2.46 -15.17 -4.72
CA ASN A 102 -2.09 -16.24 -3.80
C ASN A 102 -1.12 -15.82 -2.67
N PHE A 103 -1.18 -14.55 -2.22
CA PHE A 103 -0.32 -13.99 -1.19
C PHE A 103 -0.13 -14.92 0.02
N SER A 104 -1.22 -15.43 0.60
CA SER A 104 -1.16 -16.28 1.79
C SER A 104 -0.39 -17.58 1.55
N LYS A 105 -0.48 -18.17 0.34
CA LYS A 105 0.24 -19.38 -0.03
C LYS A 105 1.74 -19.12 -0.15
N VAL A 106 2.11 -18.00 -0.75
CA VAL A 106 3.52 -17.58 -0.90
C VAL A 106 4.14 -17.24 0.45
N CYS A 107 3.38 -16.57 1.32
CA CYS A 107 3.85 -16.19 2.65
C CYS A 107 3.92 -17.35 3.66
N LYS A 108 3.27 -18.49 3.38
CA LYS A 108 3.15 -19.60 4.34
C LYS A 108 4.49 -20.03 4.93
N PRO A 109 5.56 -20.31 4.15
CA PRO A 109 6.86 -20.71 4.72
C PRO A 109 7.45 -19.67 5.67
N ILE A 110 7.20 -18.38 5.40
CA ILE A 110 7.68 -17.27 6.22
C ILE A 110 6.84 -17.16 7.49
N THR A 111 5.51 -17.19 7.38
CA THR A 111 4.58 -17.06 8.52
C THR A 111 4.68 -18.22 9.50
N ASP A 112 5.01 -19.42 9.03
CA ASP A 112 5.18 -20.59 9.90
C ASP A 112 6.34 -20.37 10.90
N ARG A 113 7.31 -19.49 10.61
CA ARG A 113 8.36 -19.09 11.56
C ARG A 113 7.86 -18.26 12.73
N LEU A 114 6.70 -17.60 12.60
CA LEU A 114 6.09 -16.86 13.71
C LEU A 114 5.41 -17.77 14.73
N LYS A 115 5.13 -19.05 14.37
CA LYS A 115 4.43 -20.00 15.22
C LYS A 115 5.35 -20.67 16.25
N THR A 116 6.66 -20.55 16.09
CA THR A 116 7.64 -21.11 17.03
C THR A 116 7.60 -20.31 18.34
N LYS A 117 6.57 -20.55 19.16
CA LYS A 117 6.44 -19.98 20.51
C LYS A 117 7.44 -20.66 21.44
N GLY A 118 8.33 -19.88 22.02
CA GLY A 118 8.97 -20.23 23.28
C GLY A 118 10.48 -20.37 23.28
N ASP A 119 11.15 -20.74 22.20
CA ASP A 119 12.60 -20.91 22.21
C ASP A 119 13.28 -19.86 21.32
N LYS A 120 13.72 -18.75 21.94
CA LYS A 120 14.58 -17.76 21.29
C LYS A 120 15.89 -18.37 20.75
N LYS A 121 16.23 -19.60 21.15
CA LYS A 121 17.42 -20.34 20.73
C LYS A 121 17.29 -21.04 19.37
N LEU A 122 16.08 -21.16 18.81
CA LEU A 122 15.82 -21.92 17.57
C LEU A 122 15.33 -21.04 16.41
N TRP A 123 15.84 -19.81 16.31
CA TRP A 123 15.67 -19.08 15.06
C TRP A 123 16.40 -19.81 13.94
N SER A 124 15.66 -20.25 12.94
CA SER A 124 16.23 -20.80 11.72
C SER A 124 15.53 -20.22 10.51
N TRP A 125 16.31 -19.73 9.60
CA TRP A 125 15.89 -19.28 8.29
C TRP A 125 16.56 -20.18 7.26
N GLY A 126 15.79 -20.89 6.47
CA GLY A 126 16.30 -21.90 5.55
C GLY A 126 15.83 -21.68 4.12
N PRO A 127 16.19 -22.61 3.20
CA PRO A 127 15.93 -22.47 1.77
C PRO A 127 14.43 -22.28 1.41
N GLU A 128 13.52 -22.89 2.18
CA GLU A 128 12.07 -22.71 1.95
C GLU A 128 11.60 -21.29 2.26
N GLN A 129 12.14 -20.70 3.32
CA GLN A 129 11.85 -19.31 3.68
C GLN A 129 12.44 -18.35 2.67
N ASP A 130 13.68 -18.57 2.26
CA ASP A 130 14.33 -17.79 1.20
C ASP A 130 13.52 -17.84 -0.09
N LYS A 131 13.09 -19.03 -0.50
CA LYS A 131 12.25 -19.19 -1.71
C LYS A 131 10.94 -18.42 -1.60
N GLY A 132 10.26 -18.48 -0.46
CA GLY A 132 9.03 -17.72 -0.22
C GLY A 132 9.26 -16.22 -0.21
N PHE A 133 10.36 -15.78 0.40
CA PHE A 133 10.76 -14.39 0.49
C PHE A 133 11.11 -13.79 -0.89
N GLU A 134 11.95 -14.44 -1.66
CA GLU A 134 12.32 -13.99 -3.01
C GLU A 134 11.15 -14.06 -4.00
N GLU A 135 10.32 -15.11 -3.91
CA GLU A 135 9.09 -15.20 -4.71
C GLU A 135 8.13 -14.04 -4.39
N LEU A 136 8.00 -13.66 -3.12
CA LEU A 136 7.18 -12.52 -2.73
C LEU A 136 7.74 -11.21 -3.30
N LYS A 137 9.05 -10.98 -3.21
CA LYS A 137 9.74 -9.82 -3.81
C LYS A 137 9.52 -9.77 -5.32
N ARG A 138 9.67 -10.90 -6.01
CA ARG A 138 9.41 -11.02 -7.45
C ARG A 138 7.98 -10.63 -7.81
N ARG A 139 7.00 -11.08 -7.03
CA ARG A 139 5.58 -10.74 -7.26
C ARG A 139 5.28 -9.27 -7.05
N PHE A 140 5.94 -8.63 -6.11
CA PHE A 140 5.82 -7.18 -5.94
C PHE A 140 6.34 -6.40 -7.14
N THR A 141 7.42 -6.86 -7.79
CA THR A 141 7.94 -6.21 -9.01
C THR A 141 7.06 -6.43 -10.24
N SER A 142 6.33 -7.55 -10.28
CA SER A 142 5.42 -7.91 -11.38
C SER A 142 3.96 -7.60 -11.07
N ALA A 143 3.67 -6.94 -9.95
CA ALA A 143 2.31 -6.67 -9.52
C ALA A 143 1.56 -5.81 -10.54
N SER A 144 0.43 -6.31 -10.96
CA SER A 144 -0.46 -5.65 -11.92
C SER A 144 -1.22 -4.50 -11.28
N ILE A 145 -1.69 -3.58 -12.12
CA ILE A 145 -2.64 -2.53 -11.74
C ILE A 145 -3.94 -3.19 -11.26
N LEU A 146 -4.46 -2.74 -10.14
CA LEU A 146 -5.82 -3.07 -9.71
C LEU A 146 -6.79 -2.09 -10.37
N ALA A 147 -7.60 -2.61 -11.27
CA ALA A 147 -8.65 -1.85 -11.95
C ALA A 147 -9.89 -1.67 -11.08
#